data_2b941f9b4608a16ad6eb6027b3aa6929
#
_entry.id   2b941f9b4608a16ad6eb6027b3aa6929
#
_cell.length_a   1.000
_cell.length_b   1.000
_cell.length_c   1.000
_cell.angle_alpha   90.00
_cell.angle_beta   90.00
_cell.angle_gamma   90.00
#
_symmetry.space_group_name_H-M   'P 1'
#
loop_
_entity.id
_entity.type
_entity.pdbx_description
1 polymer ?
#
loop_
_entity_poly.entity_id
_entity_poly.type
_entity_poly.pdbx_seq_one_letter_code
_entity_poly.pdbx_strand_id
1 'polypeptide(L)'
;MMTLTRKFNQICAQKYQPLGFIRSKSTFARIVGDVIQSFSLKFYRGAPVCTVEFQISPLCLPQPFYLEGGIYELDQFIVDQQIGGHGWNYNRLSDESINNCVASLSNAIDLYLLPFFETCRDCESALTGCMKLEEVLDCNRQKCLQLMGEADLADPWQERSLFDYRKYYMALKSRNLSYVCQYLKHQVNYCKTALESFDKPNSPKQPEGVKEAFGAMLTRESEKLQWLESGDLGKFEDLVNSNESQMREFLASNYPKILSNTGDGSPVP
;
A
#
# COMPACT_ATOMS: atom_id res chain seq x y z
N MET A 1 -26.14 -18.85 -11.13
CA MET A 1 -24.68 -18.84 -11.06
C MET A 1 -24.21 -17.61 -10.29
N MET A 2 -23.40 -17.78 -9.26
CA MET A 2 -22.89 -16.68 -8.43
C MET A 2 -21.60 -16.14 -9.04
N THR A 3 -21.45 -14.80 -9.14
CA THR A 3 -20.20 -14.22 -9.65
C THR A 3 -19.05 -14.48 -8.67
N LEU A 4 -17.81 -14.54 -9.18
CA LEU A 4 -16.60 -14.72 -8.39
C LEU A 4 -16.51 -13.68 -7.25
N THR A 5 -16.75 -12.39 -7.56
CA THR A 5 -16.77 -11.30 -6.57
C THR A 5 -17.77 -11.55 -5.44
N ARG A 6 -19.00 -11.98 -5.76
CA ARG A 6 -20.02 -12.22 -4.74
C ARG A 6 -19.60 -13.37 -3.83
N LYS A 7 -19.06 -14.45 -4.41
CA LYS A 7 -18.61 -15.62 -3.66
C LYS A 7 -17.39 -15.32 -2.81
N PHE A 8 -16.38 -14.63 -3.37
CA PHE A 8 -15.21 -14.16 -2.62
C PHE A 8 -15.64 -13.31 -1.42
N ASN A 9 -16.49 -12.31 -1.65
CA ASN A 9 -16.97 -11.43 -0.59
C ASN A 9 -17.76 -12.19 0.50
N GLN A 10 -18.52 -13.20 0.14
CA GLN A 10 -19.26 -14.03 1.11
C GLN A 10 -18.31 -14.83 1.99
N ILE A 11 -17.34 -15.52 1.39
CA ILE A 11 -16.35 -16.33 2.11
C ILE A 11 -15.46 -15.44 2.98
N CYS A 12 -14.95 -14.32 2.45
CA CYS A 12 -14.15 -13.40 3.23
C CYS A 12 -14.93 -12.77 4.39
N ALA A 13 -16.21 -12.44 4.21
CA ALA A 13 -17.03 -11.93 5.31
C ALA A 13 -17.19 -12.98 6.42
N GLN A 14 -17.49 -14.22 6.08
CA GLN A 14 -17.63 -15.29 7.07
C GLN A 14 -16.33 -15.56 7.85
N LYS A 15 -15.19 -15.51 7.14
CA LYS A 15 -13.91 -15.95 7.68
C LYS A 15 -13.15 -14.83 8.39
N TYR A 16 -13.20 -13.59 7.88
CA TYR A 16 -12.35 -12.51 8.35
C TYR A 16 -13.07 -11.44 9.17
N GLN A 17 -14.42 -11.38 9.18
CA GLN A 17 -15.13 -10.52 10.13
C GLN A 17 -14.83 -10.87 11.60
N PRO A 18 -14.73 -12.16 12.00
CA PRO A 18 -14.31 -12.49 13.37
C PRO A 18 -12.90 -12.00 13.73
N LEU A 19 -12.05 -11.76 12.73
CA LEU A 19 -10.70 -11.20 12.88
C LEU A 19 -10.68 -9.65 12.86
N GLY A 20 -11.84 -9.01 12.93
CA GLY A 20 -11.97 -7.55 12.95
C GLY A 20 -12.06 -6.90 11.58
N PHE A 21 -11.99 -7.63 10.48
CA PHE A 21 -12.15 -7.03 9.15
C PHE A 21 -13.59 -6.68 8.86
N ILE A 22 -13.85 -5.42 8.57
CA ILE A 22 -15.15 -4.91 8.15
C ILE A 22 -15.16 -4.72 6.65
N ARG A 23 -16.21 -5.20 6.01
CA ARG A 23 -16.39 -5.02 4.58
C ARG A 23 -16.99 -3.64 4.27
N SER A 24 -16.32 -2.91 3.38
CA SER A 24 -16.85 -1.71 2.72
C SER A 24 -16.76 -1.89 1.21
N LYS A 25 -17.89 -1.90 0.52
CA LYS A 25 -18.00 -2.23 -0.93
C LYS A 25 -17.29 -3.56 -1.27
N SER A 26 -16.14 -3.51 -1.97
CA SER A 26 -15.31 -4.66 -2.35
C SER A 26 -14.10 -4.86 -1.44
N THR A 27 -13.83 -3.95 -0.53
CA THR A 27 -12.65 -3.93 0.33
C THR A 27 -12.98 -4.43 1.73
N PHE A 28 -12.09 -5.23 2.28
CA PHE A 28 -12.08 -5.64 3.69
C PHE A 28 -11.00 -4.85 4.40
N ALA A 29 -11.34 -4.18 5.51
CA ALA A 29 -10.39 -3.38 6.25
C ALA A 29 -10.59 -3.51 7.76
N ARG A 30 -9.49 -3.38 8.53
CA ARG A 30 -9.49 -3.24 9.98
C ARG A 30 -8.46 -2.21 10.41
N ILE A 31 -8.63 -1.68 11.62
CA ILE A 31 -7.63 -0.84 12.27
C ILE A 31 -6.99 -1.68 13.37
N VAL A 32 -5.65 -1.70 13.40
CA VAL A 32 -4.86 -2.35 14.44
C VAL A 32 -3.80 -1.36 14.89
N GLY A 33 -3.82 -1.00 16.18
CA GLY A 33 -2.94 0.07 16.68
C GLY A 33 -3.15 1.39 15.92
N ASP A 34 -2.13 1.86 15.26
CA ASP A 34 -2.13 3.11 14.48
C ASP A 34 -2.04 2.88 12.97
N VAL A 35 -2.35 1.66 12.49
CA VAL A 35 -2.37 1.31 11.06
C VAL A 35 -3.73 0.78 10.61
N ILE A 36 -4.03 1.01 9.34
CA ILE A 36 -5.16 0.45 8.61
C ILE A 36 -4.62 -0.67 7.73
N GLN A 37 -5.12 -1.88 7.92
CA GLN A 37 -4.85 -3.04 7.06
C GLN A 37 -6.05 -3.27 6.17
N SER A 38 -5.84 -3.36 4.86
CA SER A 38 -6.95 -3.62 3.94
C SER A 38 -6.55 -4.51 2.77
N PHE A 39 -7.55 -5.24 2.22
CA PHE A 39 -7.40 -6.04 1.01
C PHE A 39 -8.70 -6.08 0.22
N SER A 40 -8.57 -6.29 -1.10
CA SER A 40 -9.69 -6.42 -2.03
C SER A 40 -9.35 -7.32 -3.21
N LEU A 41 -10.39 -7.79 -3.90
CA LEU A 41 -10.26 -8.59 -5.12
C LEU A 41 -9.99 -7.67 -6.31
N LYS A 42 -8.93 -7.93 -7.06
CA LYS A 42 -8.55 -7.23 -8.28
C LYS A 42 -8.69 -8.15 -9.51
N PHE A 43 -9.15 -7.58 -10.61
CA PHE A 43 -9.23 -8.27 -11.90
C PHE A 43 -8.26 -7.67 -12.89
N TYR A 44 -7.56 -8.53 -13.63
CA TYR A 44 -6.74 -8.08 -14.76
C TYR A 44 -7.62 -7.81 -15.97
N ARG A 45 -7.37 -6.69 -16.65
CA ARG A 45 -8.12 -6.30 -17.84
C ARG A 45 -7.93 -7.32 -18.98
N GLY A 46 -9.03 -7.75 -19.59
CA GLY A 46 -9.00 -8.59 -20.79
C GLY A 46 -8.76 -10.08 -20.53
N ALA A 47 -8.45 -10.49 -19.30
CA ALA A 47 -8.20 -11.88 -18.96
C ALA A 47 -9.17 -12.39 -17.87
N PRO A 48 -9.52 -13.68 -17.83
CA PRO A 48 -10.24 -14.29 -16.73
C PRO A 48 -9.28 -14.61 -15.57
N VAL A 49 -8.56 -13.58 -15.10
CA VAL A 49 -7.54 -13.67 -14.08
C VAL A 49 -7.82 -12.64 -13.01
N CYS A 50 -7.61 -13.01 -11.76
CA CYS A 50 -7.75 -12.13 -10.60
C CYS A 50 -6.61 -12.33 -9.61
N THR A 51 -6.43 -11.37 -8.73
CA THR A 51 -5.53 -11.42 -7.57
C THR A 51 -6.17 -10.74 -6.37
N VAL A 52 -5.53 -10.79 -5.21
CA VAL A 52 -5.86 -9.98 -4.06
C VAL A 52 -4.86 -8.84 -3.99
N GLU A 53 -5.35 -7.62 -4.10
CA GLU A 53 -4.56 -6.44 -3.77
C GLU A 53 -4.70 -6.09 -2.30
N PHE A 54 -3.63 -5.60 -1.68
CA PHE A 54 -3.64 -5.24 -0.26
C PHE A 54 -2.76 -4.02 0.03
N GLN A 55 -3.02 -3.41 1.18
CA GLN A 55 -2.22 -2.28 1.66
C GLN A 55 -2.19 -2.22 3.18
N ILE A 56 -1.14 -1.57 3.70
CA ILE A 56 -1.06 -1.10 5.07
C ILE A 56 -0.83 0.40 5.00
N SER A 57 -1.62 1.16 5.76
CA SER A 57 -1.55 2.62 5.77
C SER A 57 -1.58 3.14 7.19
N PRO A 58 -0.72 4.10 7.56
CA PRO A 58 -0.77 4.70 8.89
C PRO A 58 -2.02 5.58 9.04
N LEU A 59 -2.58 5.65 10.25
CA LEU A 59 -3.69 6.55 10.57
C LEU A 59 -3.32 8.03 10.41
N CYS A 60 -2.04 8.37 10.48
CA CYS A 60 -1.54 9.74 10.28
C CYS A 60 -1.29 10.11 8.81
N LEU A 61 -1.82 9.33 7.86
CA LEU A 61 -1.74 9.66 6.44
C LEU A 61 -2.61 10.88 6.11
N PRO A 62 -2.11 11.87 5.34
CA PRO A 62 -2.92 13.01 4.96
C PRO A 62 -4.03 12.64 3.98
N GLN A 63 -5.10 13.43 3.97
CA GLN A 63 -6.18 13.32 3.00
C GLN A 63 -5.76 13.84 1.61
N PRO A 64 -6.29 13.31 0.49
CA PRO A 64 -7.33 12.27 0.42
C PRO A 64 -6.77 10.86 0.63
N PHE A 65 -7.50 10.05 1.39
CA PHE A 65 -7.19 8.63 1.61
C PHE A 65 -8.20 7.75 0.87
N TYR A 66 -7.71 6.71 0.22
CA TYR A 66 -8.53 5.72 -0.46
C TYR A 66 -8.30 4.35 0.17
N LEU A 67 -9.36 3.77 0.72
CA LEU A 67 -9.37 2.38 1.19
C LEU A 67 -9.34 1.39 0.03
N GLU A 68 -9.84 1.83 -1.12
CA GLU A 68 -9.94 1.05 -2.34
C GLU A 68 -8.63 1.13 -3.13
N GLY A 69 -8.17 -0.01 -3.62
CA GLY A 69 -6.92 -0.13 -4.34
C GLY A 69 -5.74 -0.48 -3.43
N GLY A 70 -5.15 -1.64 -3.66
CA GLY A 70 -3.94 -2.08 -2.98
C GLY A 70 -2.68 -1.53 -3.65
N ILE A 71 -1.58 -1.49 -2.90
CA ILE A 71 -0.25 -1.18 -3.44
C ILE A 71 0.44 -2.48 -3.86
N TYR A 72 0.17 -3.55 -3.11
CA TYR A 72 0.79 -4.85 -3.27
C TYR A 72 -0.24 -5.84 -3.81
N GLU A 73 0.23 -6.78 -4.60
CA GLU A 73 -0.57 -7.87 -5.15
C GLU A 73 -0.09 -9.21 -4.55
N LEU A 74 -1.03 -10.01 -4.07
CA LEU A 74 -0.72 -11.23 -3.31
C LEU A 74 0.00 -12.29 -4.17
N ASP A 75 -0.30 -12.38 -5.47
CA ASP A 75 0.38 -13.28 -6.39
C ASP A 75 1.86 -12.94 -6.60
N GLN A 76 2.23 -11.66 -6.50
CA GLN A 76 3.64 -11.25 -6.55
C GLN A 76 4.41 -11.62 -5.27
N PHE A 77 3.68 -11.74 -4.14
CA PHE A 77 4.23 -12.15 -2.86
C PHE A 77 4.47 -13.67 -2.80
N ILE A 78 3.66 -14.46 -3.52
CA ILE A 78 3.71 -15.91 -3.53
C ILE A 78 4.48 -16.36 -4.77
N VAL A 79 5.78 -16.57 -4.65
CA VAL A 79 6.59 -17.20 -5.69
C VAL A 79 6.52 -18.72 -5.53
N ASP A 80 5.35 -19.27 -5.63
CA ASP A 80 5.25 -20.72 -5.84
C ASP A 80 5.15 -20.99 -7.34
N GLN A 81 6.06 -21.83 -7.85
CA GLN A 81 6.21 -22.19 -9.26
C GLN A 81 4.97 -22.80 -9.91
N GLN A 82 3.91 -23.04 -9.13
CA GLN A 82 2.64 -23.61 -9.60
C GLN A 82 1.62 -22.55 -10.05
N ILE A 83 1.74 -21.31 -9.60
CA ILE A 83 0.88 -20.22 -10.05
C ILE A 83 1.62 -19.52 -11.18
N GLY A 84 1.43 -19.94 -12.40
CA GLY A 84 2.14 -19.45 -13.59
C GLY A 84 2.10 -17.94 -13.77
N GLY A 85 2.76 -17.22 -12.91
CA GLY A 85 3.28 -15.88 -13.02
C GLY A 85 2.34 -14.70 -12.85
N HIS A 86 1.02 -14.77 -12.98
CA HIS A 86 0.17 -13.58 -12.86
C HIS A 86 -1.25 -13.92 -12.41
N GLY A 87 -1.47 -14.12 -11.11
CA GLY A 87 -2.80 -14.23 -10.52
C GLY A 87 -3.48 -15.59 -10.72
N TRP A 88 -4.73 -15.67 -10.28
CA TRP A 88 -5.55 -16.88 -10.31
C TRP A 88 -6.47 -16.89 -11.53
N ASN A 89 -6.36 -17.92 -12.37
CA ASN A 89 -7.22 -18.15 -13.51
C ASN A 89 -8.56 -18.72 -13.07
N TYR A 90 -9.64 -18.32 -13.73
CA TYR A 90 -10.97 -18.89 -13.50
C TYR A 90 -11.83 -18.87 -14.78
N ASN A 91 -12.78 -19.80 -14.88
CA ASN A 91 -13.77 -19.80 -15.94
C ASN A 91 -15.07 -19.19 -15.43
N ARG A 92 -15.48 -18.06 -16.01
CA ARG A 92 -16.71 -17.32 -15.63
C ARG A 92 -17.99 -18.13 -15.79
N LEU A 93 -17.98 -19.18 -16.64
CA LEU A 93 -19.12 -20.03 -16.95
C LEU A 93 -19.13 -21.33 -16.13
N SER A 94 -18.16 -21.57 -15.24
CA SER A 94 -18.05 -22.77 -14.43
C SER A 94 -18.11 -22.43 -12.94
N ASP A 95 -19.18 -22.87 -12.27
CA ASP A 95 -19.31 -22.71 -10.81
C ASP A 95 -18.19 -23.44 -10.05
N GLU A 96 -17.73 -24.58 -10.56
CA GLU A 96 -16.60 -25.34 -10.00
C GLU A 96 -15.30 -24.54 -10.09
N SER A 97 -14.99 -23.98 -11.28
CA SER A 97 -13.82 -23.15 -11.48
C SER A 97 -13.82 -21.91 -10.59
N ILE A 98 -14.98 -21.25 -10.44
CA ILE A 98 -15.16 -20.12 -9.51
C ILE A 98 -14.91 -20.57 -8.07
N ASN A 99 -15.46 -21.72 -7.66
CA ASN A 99 -15.28 -22.25 -6.32
C ASN A 99 -13.80 -22.53 -5.99
N ASN A 100 -13.12 -23.21 -6.92
CA ASN A 100 -11.70 -23.55 -6.77
C ASN A 100 -10.83 -22.30 -6.72
N CYS A 101 -11.11 -21.30 -7.56
CA CYS A 101 -10.41 -20.02 -7.54
C CYS A 101 -10.57 -19.30 -6.18
N VAL A 102 -11.80 -19.19 -5.67
CA VAL A 102 -12.06 -18.52 -4.38
C VAL A 102 -11.45 -19.28 -3.21
N ALA A 103 -11.47 -20.62 -3.25
CA ALA A 103 -10.81 -21.44 -2.23
C ALA A 103 -9.30 -21.21 -2.23
N SER A 104 -8.67 -21.20 -3.39
CA SER A 104 -7.24 -20.92 -3.52
C SER A 104 -6.86 -19.52 -3.06
N LEU A 105 -7.65 -18.48 -3.43
CA LEU A 105 -7.46 -17.11 -2.95
C LEU A 105 -7.59 -17.01 -1.43
N SER A 106 -8.62 -17.63 -0.86
CA SER A 106 -8.82 -17.65 0.60
C SER A 106 -7.66 -18.35 1.31
N ASN A 107 -7.19 -19.48 0.79
CA ASN A 107 -6.03 -20.19 1.34
C ASN A 107 -4.75 -19.32 1.27
N ALA A 108 -4.54 -18.62 0.16
CA ALA A 108 -3.41 -17.71 0.03
C ALA A 108 -3.46 -16.52 1.01
N ILE A 109 -4.66 -15.97 1.25
CA ILE A 109 -4.85 -14.94 2.30
C ILE A 109 -4.46 -15.50 3.66
N ASP A 110 -4.89 -16.70 4.02
CA ASP A 110 -4.59 -17.31 5.32
C ASP A 110 -3.10 -17.63 5.52
N LEU A 111 -2.46 -18.13 4.47
CA LEU A 111 -1.08 -18.60 4.58
C LEU A 111 -0.06 -17.45 4.50
N TYR A 112 -0.38 -16.38 3.78
CA TYR A 112 0.61 -15.34 3.49
C TYR A 112 0.17 -13.95 3.99
N LEU A 113 -1.07 -13.52 3.66
CA LEU A 113 -1.48 -12.15 3.93
C LEU A 113 -1.80 -11.92 5.42
N LEU A 114 -2.54 -12.82 6.04
CA LEU A 114 -2.86 -12.66 7.47
C LEU A 114 -1.63 -12.72 8.36
N PRO A 115 -0.69 -13.68 8.20
CA PRO A 115 0.56 -13.66 8.95
C PRO A 115 1.36 -12.37 8.74
N PHE A 116 1.41 -11.85 7.52
CA PHE A 116 2.04 -10.56 7.24
C PHE A 116 1.34 -9.42 7.98
N PHE A 117 0.02 -9.34 7.95
CA PHE A 117 -0.75 -8.33 8.69
C PHE A 117 -0.53 -8.43 10.20
N GLU A 118 -0.41 -9.63 10.76
CA GLU A 118 -0.13 -9.82 12.18
C GLU A 118 1.28 -9.33 12.59
N THR A 119 2.22 -9.27 11.67
CA THR A 119 3.54 -8.66 11.94
C THR A 119 3.53 -7.13 11.84
N CYS A 120 2.46 -6.52 11.29
CA CYS A 120 2.36 -5.09 10.99
C CYS A 120 1.26 -4.43 11.84
N ARG A 121 1.42 -4.42 13.18
CA ARG A 121 0.38 -3.97 14.12
C ARG A 121 0.45 -2.50 14.51
N ASP A 122 1.56 -1.84 14.21
CA ASP A 122 1.82 -0.42 14.43
C ASP A 122 2.69 0.13 13.30
N CYS A 123 2.93 1.44 13.30
CA CYS A 123 3.71 2.09 12.25
C CYS A 123 5.16 1.61 12.18
N GLU A 124 5.80 1.24 13.30
CA GLU A 124 7.18 0.75 13.32
C GLU A 124 7.30 -0.63 12.69
N SER A 125 6.49 -1.56 13.15
CA SER A 125 6.43 -2.92 12.63
C SER A 125 5.93 -2.95 11.18
N ALA A 126 4.96 -2.09 10.81
CA ALA A 126 4.46 -1.95 9.46
C ALA A 126 5.54 -1.42 8.50
N LEU A 127 6.32 -0.39 8.89
CA LEU A 127 7.44 0.10 8.11
C LEU A 127 8.45 -1.01 7.84
N THR A 128 8.86 -1.71 8.89
CA THR A 128 9.81 -2.83 8.78
C THR A 128 9.26 -3.97 7.91
N GLY A 129 7.98 -4.30 8.08
CA GLY A 129 7.29 -5.32 7.29
C GLY A 129 7.21 -4.97 5.81
N CYS A 130 6.82 -3.72 5.48
CA CYS A 130 6.76 -3.24 4.10
C CYS A 130 8.14 -3.24 3.43
N MET A 131 9.19 -2.81 4.13
CA MET A 131 10.55 -2.85 3.58
C MET A 131 11.01 -4.28 3.25
N LYS A 132 10.79 -5.23 4.16
CA LYS A 132 11.09 -6.65 3.91
C LYS A 132 10.26 -7.25 2.77
N LEU A 133 8.99 -6.88 2.68
CA LEU A 133 8.12 -7.31 1.59
C LEU A 133 8.66 -6.83 0.25
N GLU A 134 9.06 -5.57 0.14
CA GLU A 134 9.65 -5.01 -1.08
C GLU A 134 10.95 -5.71 -1.48
N GLU A 135 11.83 -6.04 -0.53
CA GLU A 135 13.04 -6.83 -0.80
C GLU A 135 12.69 -8.20 -1.42
N VAL A 136 11.64 -8.87 -0.91
CA VAL A 136 11.15 -10.14 -1.47
C VAL A 136 10.58 -9.93 -2.87
N LEU A 137 9.77 -8.91 -3.08
CA LEU A 137 9.18 -8.59 -4.38
C LEU A 137 10.25 -8.27 -5.42
N ASP A 138 11.27 -7.50 -5.06
CA ASP A 138 12.39 -7.18 -5.95
C ASP A 138 13.20 -8.43 -6.31
N CYS A 139 13.49 -9.29 -5.33
CA CYS A 139 14.17 -10.55 -5.57
C CYS A 139 13.39 -11.46 -6.52
N ASN A 140 12.08 -11.56 -6.32
CA ASN A 140 11.20 -12.37 -7.16
C ASN A 140 11.11 -11.83 -8.58
N ARG A 141 11.00 -10.52 -8.72
CA ARG A 141 10.98 -9.84 -10.00
C ARG A 141 12.28 -10.03 -10.78
N GLN A 142 13.44 -9.88 -10.13
CA GLN A 142 14.72 -10.14 -10.78
C GLN A 142 14.84 -11.58 -11.29
N LYS A 143 14.35 -12.56 -10.52
CA LYS A 143 14.28 -13.97 -10.99
C LYS A 143 13.40 -14.11 -12.23
N CYS A 144 12.24 -13.44 -12.28
CA CYS A 144 11.36 -13.44 -13.45
C CYS A 144 12.05 -12.81 -14.67
N LEU A 145 12.71 -11.65 -14.52
CA LEU A 145 13.45 -10.98 -15.59
C LEU A 145 14.60 -11.86 -16.12
N GLN A 146 15.34 -12.52 -15.23
CA GLN A 146 16.39 -13.47 -15.63
C GLN A 146 15.84 -14.63 -16.45
N LEU A 147 14.69 -15.20 -16.06
CA LEU A 147 14.04 -16.29 -16.79
C LEU A 147 13.54 -15.84 -18.17
N MET A 148 13.16 -14.55 -18.33
CA MET A 148 12.74 -13.98 -19.61
C MET A 148 13.91 -13.49 -20.48
N GLY A 149 15.15 -13.52 -19.99
CA GLY A 149 16.31 -13.00 -20.69
C GLY A 149 16.41 -11.48 -20.72
N GLU A 150 15.68 -10.78 -19.84
CA GLU A 150 15.58 -9.32 -19.76
C GLU A 150 16.32 -8.73 -18.54
N ALA A 151 17.33 -9.46 -18.04
CA ALA A 151 18.02 -9.13 -16.78
C ALA A 151 18.75 -7.77 -16.76
N ASP A 152 19.02 -7.18 -17.94
CA ASP A 152 19.77 -5.92 -18.06
C ASP A 152 18.84 -4.67 -18.13
N LEU A 153 17.53 -4.84 -18.07
CA LEU A 153 16.61 -3.69 -18.04
C LEU A 153 16.63 -3.06 -16.63
N ALA A 154 17.25 -1.89 -16.54
CA ALA A 154 17.18 -1.06 -15.34
C ALA A 154 15.71 -0.78 -14.99
N ASP A 155 15.31 -1.17 -13.78
CA ASP A 155 13.91 -1.07 -13.36
C ASP A 155 13.58 0.33 -12.83
N PRO A 156 12.76 1.11 -13.57
CA PRO A 156 12.32 2.42 -13.08
C PRO A 156 11.44 2.35 -11.82
N TRP A 157 10.99 1.15 -11.41
CA TRP A 157 10.14 0.96 -10.25
C TRP A 157 10.93 0.83 -8.93
N GLN A 158 12.22 0.42 -8.98
CA GLN A 158 13.06 0.30 -7.77
C GLN A 158 13.17 1.61 -6.98
N GLU A 159 13.33 2.74 -7.67
CA GLU A 159 13.38 4.05 -7.00
C GLU A 159 12.03 4.47 -6.41
N ARG A 160 10.89 4.05 -7.00
CA ARG A 160 9.57 4.43 -6.53
C ARG A 160 9.15 3.71 -5.26
N SER A 161 9.54 2.45 -5.08
CA SER A 161 9.17 1.65 -3.90
C SER A 161 9.87 2.12 -2.63
N LEU A 162 11.14 2.55 -2.75
CA LEU A 162 11.93 3.03 -1.62
C LEU A 162 11.37 4.31 -0.97
N PHE A 163 10.64 5.13 -1.74
CA PHE A 163 10.17 6.45 -1.30
C PHE A 163 8.64 6.61 -1.33
N ASP A 164 7.91 5.55 -0.98
CA ASP A 164 6.46 5.63 -0.77
C ASP A 164 6.14 6.55 0.41
N TYR A 165 5.25 7.53 0.17
CA TYR A 165 4.85 8.51 1.19
C TYR A 165 4.16 7.88 2.40
N ARG A 166 3.58 6.68 2.30
CA ARG A 166 3.02 5.94 3.45
C ARG A 166 4.12 5.51 4.41
N LYS A 167 5.22 4.99 3.87
CA LYS A 167 6.41 4.65 4.66
C LYS A 167 7.01 5.87 5.35
N TYR A 168 6.99 7.03 4.67
CA TYR A 168 7.39 8.29 5.29
C TYR A 168 6.53 8.63 6.52
N TYR A 169 5.21 8.51 6.45
CA TYR A 169 4.34 8.77 7.60
C TYR A 169 4.43 7.68 8.67
N MET A 170 4.64 6.42 8.32
CA MET A 170 5.00 5.36 9.28
C MET A 170 6.30 5.71 10.02
N ALA A 171 7.33 6.15 9.28
CA ALA A 171 8.60 6.55 9.84
C ALA A 171 8.49 7.78 10.75
N LEU A 172 7.67 8.77 10.38
CA LEU A 172 7.39 9.92 11.24
C LEU A 172 6.72 9.49 12.55
N LYS A 173 5.68 8.67 12.48
CA LYS A 173 4.95 8.18 13.66
C LYS A 173 5.83 7.34 14.57
N SER A 174 6.69 6.48 14.01
CA SER A 174 7.64 5.63 14.75
C SER A 174 8.95 6.34 15.12
N ARG A 175 9.08 7.63 14.79
CA ARG A 175 10.30 8.43 15.02
C ARG A 175 11.57 7.88 14.37
N ASN A 176 11.44 7.17 13.24
CA ASN A 176 12.57 6.74 12.42
C ASN A 176 13.11 7.92 11.60
N LEU A 177 13.82 8.84 12.29
CA LEU A 177 14.32 10.08 11.69
C LEU A 177 15.33 9.86 10.57
N SER A 178 16.04 8.73 10.58
CA SER A 178 16.95 8.35 9.49
C SER A 178 16.20 8.16 8.18
N TYR A 179 15.12 7.38 8.19
CA TYR A 179 14.30 7.19 7.02
C TYR A 179 13.61 8.50 6.57
N VAL A 180 13.08 9.27 7.52
CA VAL A 180 12.47 10.58 7.25
C VAL A 180 13.45 11.51 6.52
N CYS A 181 14.70 11.58 7.01
CA CYS A 181 15.74 12.38 6.38
C CYS A 181 16.06 11.95 4.95
N GLN A 182 16.21 10.63 4.73
CA GLN A 182 16.47 10.07 3.40
C GLN A 182 15.32 10.37 2.43
N TYR A 183 14.08 10.16 2.87
CA TYR A 183 12.90 10.48 2.09
C TYR A 183 12.84 11.96 1.69
N LEU A 184 13.00 12.88 2.64
CA LEU A 184 12.92 14.32 2.37
C LEU A 184 14.04 14.77 1.43
N LYS A 185 15.28 14.30 1.62
CA LYS A 185 16.40 14.59 0.72
C LYS A 185 16.12 14.10 -0.70
N HIS A 186 15.58 12.90 -0.85
CA HIS A 186 15.20 12.37 -2.15
C HIS A 186 14.11 13.22 -2.80
N GLN A 187 13.04 13.57 -2.08
CA GLN A 187 11.95 14.39 -2.62
C GLN A 187 12.43 15.79 -3.05
N VAL A 188 13.26 16.43 -2.24
CA VAL A 188 13.86 17.73 -2.59
C VAL A 188 14.72 17.63 -3.84
N ASN A 189 15.55 16.59 -3.94
CA ASN A 189 16.38 16.37 -5.14
C ASN A 189 15.53 16.06 -6.37
N TYR A 190 14.52 15.21 -6.24
CA TYR A 190 13.59 14.88 -7.31
C TYR A 190 12.89 16.12 -7.86
N CYS A 191 12.36 17.00 -6.99
CA CYS A 191 11.70 18.24 -7.39
C CYS A 191 12.67 19.20 -8.10
N LYS A 192 13.90 19.35 -7.61
CA LYS A 192 14.95 20.18 -8.26
C LYS A 192 15.25 19.67 -9.66
N THR A 193 15.54 18.38 -9.79
CA THR A 193 15.86 17.75 -11.09
C THR A 193 14.68 17.88 -12.08
N ALA A 194 13.44 17.70 -11.62
CA ALA A 194 12.26 17.89 -12.44
C ALA A 194 12.14 19.34 -12.94
N LEU A 195 12.28 20.33 -12.05
CA LEU A 195 12.22 21.75 -12.41
C LEU A 195 13.32 22.13 -13.40
N GLU A 196 14.56 21.67 -13.18
CA GLU A 196 15.67 21.87 -14.12
C GLU A 196 15.39 21.24 -15.50
N SER A 197 14.70 20.10 -15.51
CA SER A 197 14.35 19.43 -16.77
C SER A 197 13.33 20.22 -17.60
N PHE A 198 12.40 20.94 -16.93
CA PHE A 198 11.39 21.76 -17.62
C PHE A 198 11.98 22.98 -18.34
N ASP A 199 13.13 23.45 -17.87
CA ASP A 199 13.80 24.64 -18.45
C ASP A 199 14.79 24.29 -19.60
N LYS A 200 14.92 22.99 -19.96
CA LYS A 200 15.78 22.58 -21.06
C LYS A 200 15.16 22.93 -22.45
N PRO A 201 15.95 23.38 -23.43
CA PRO A 201 15.45 23.87 -24.73
C PRO A 201 14.57 22.90 -25.51
N ASN A 202 14.71 21.59 -25.30
CA ASN A 202 13.98 20.53 -26.02
C ASN A 202 13.01 19.77 -25.13
N SER A 203 12.65 20.31 -23.96
CA SER A 203 11.68 19.65 -23.06
C SER A 203 10.28 19.64 -23.69
N PRO A 204 9.55 18.52 -23.58
CA PRO A 204 8.15 18.47 -23.98
C PRO A 204 7.36 19.54 -23.22
N LYS A 205 6.40 20.19 -23.89
CA LYS A 205 5.48 21.11 -23.21
C LYS A 205 4.75 20.36 -22.11
N GLN A 206 4.96 20.79 -20.89
CA GLN A 206 4.25 20.25 -19.73
C GLN A 206 2.83 20.84 -19.66
N PRO A 207 1.87 20.09 -19.09
CA PRO A 207 0.55 20.66 -18.78
C PRO A 207 0.69 21.90 -17.89
N GLU A 208 -0.25 22.85 -18.05
CA GLU A 208 -0.31 24.06 -17.24
C GLU A 208 -0.38 23.70 -15.74
N GLY A 209 0.36 24.40 -14.89
CA GLY A 209 0.40 24.20 -13.46
C GLY A 209 1.35 23.11 -12.96
N VAL A 210 1.95 22.29 -13.83
CA VAL A 210 2.88 21.22 -13.38
C VAL A 210 4.14 21.82 -12.74
N LYS A 211 4.72 22.86 -13.36
CA LYS A 211 5.92 23.52 -12.82
C LYS A 211 5.65 24.16 -11.46
N GLU A 212 4.50 24.82 -11.32
CA GLU A 212 4.04 25.41 -10.05
C GLU A 212 3.83 24.35 -8.97
N ALA A 213 3.25 23.20 -9.33
CA ALA A 213 3.05 22.09 -8.39
C ALA A 213 4.39 21.53 -7.88
N PHE A 214 5.39 21.36 -8.76
CA PHE A 214 6.74 20.93 -8.34
C PHE A 214 7.44 22.01 -7.50
N GLY A 215 7.27 23.28 -7.80
CA GLY A 215 7.77 24.40 -7.00
C GLY A 215 7.19 24.41 -5.59
N ALA A 216 5.88 24.25 -5.46
CA ALA A 216 5.18 24.17 -4.18
C ALA A 216 5.62 22.93 -3.37
N MET A 217 5.78 21.78 -4.04
CA MET A 217 6.27 20.55 -3.39
C MET A 217 7.72 20.74 -2.91
N LEU A 218 8.60 21.32 -3.72
CA LEU A 218 9.98 21.62 -3.34
C LEU A 218 10.04 22.51 -2.09
N THR A 219 9.26 23.58 -2.03
CA THR A 219 9.19 24.47 -0.88
C THR A 219 8.78 23.71 0.37
N ARG A 220 7.66 22.99 0.31
CA ARG A 220 7.10 22.23 1.43
C ARG A 220 8.08 21.17 1.97
N GLU A 221 8.69 20.38 1.07
CA GLU A 221 9.60 19.31 1.52
C GLU A 221 10.95 19.88 2.00
N SER A 222 11.39 21.03 1.48
CA SER A 222 12.57 21.74 1.98
C SER A 222 12.33 22.32 3.39
N GLU A 223 11.15 22.86 3.68
CA GLU A 223 10.76 23.32 5.02
C GLU A 223 10.81 22.18 6.04
N LYS A 224 10.23 21.02 5.69
CA LYS A 224 10.28 19.83 6.55
C LYS A 224 11.72 19.35 6.80
N LEU A 225 12.56 19.35 5.77
CA LEU A 225 13.97 19.01 5.92
C LEU A 225 14.68 19.99 6.88
N GLN A 226 14.36 21.29 6.79
CA GLN A 226 14.87 22.31 7.71
C GLN A 226 14.40 22.09 9.16
N TRP A 227 13.13 21.68 9.39
CA TRP A 227 12.65 21.32 10.73
C TRP A 227 13.48 20.18 11.33
N LEU A 228 13.79 19.17 10.50
CA LEU A 228 14.61 18.03 10.94
C LEU A 228 16.04 18.46 11.28
N GLU A 229 16.66 19.28 10.43
CA GLU A 229 18.03 19.77 10.61
C GLU A 229 18.16 20.72 11.81
N SER A 230 17.12 21.50 12.09
CA SER A 230 17.08 22.39 13.29
C SER A 230 16.70 21.67 14.57
N GLY A 231 16.30 20.39 14.52
CA GLY A 231 15.82 19.64 15.66
C GLY A 231 14.41 20.02 16.13
N ASP A 232 13.64 20.77 15.33
CA ASP A 232 12.25 21.17 15.64
C ASP A 232 11.28 20.02 15.38
N LEU A 233 11.39 18.98 16.19
CA LEU A 233 10.57 17.76 16.05
C LEU A 233 9.11 17.99 16.43
N GLY A 234 8.79 19.03 17.18
CA GLY A 234 7.42 19.38 17.57
C GLY A 234 6.51 19.61 16.36
N LYS A 235 7.02 20.22 15.29
CA LYS A 235 6.27 20.41 14.05
C LYS A 235 5.87 19.10 13.35
N PHE A 236 6.72 18.08 13.45
CA PHE A 236 6.36 16.75 12.93
C PHE A 236 5.31 16.07 13.80
N GLU A 237 5.36 16.23 15.11
CA GLU A 237 4.36 15.71 16.04
C GLU A 237 2.99 16.38 15.78
N ASP A 238 2.97 17.70 15.60
CA ASP A 238 1.76 18.43 15.24
C ASP A 238 1.19 17.97 13.89
N LEU A 239 2.04 17.76 12.88
CA LEU A 239 1.64 17.26 11.57
C LEU A 239 1.02 15.85 11.68
N VAL A 240 1.65 14.93 12.40
CA VAL A 240 1.19 13.58 12.61
C VAL A 240 -0.17 13.58 13.34
N ASN A 241 -0.29 14.34 14.42
CA ASN A 241 -1.51 14.41 15.22
C ASN A 241 -2.67 15.05 14.45
N SER A 242 -2.41 16.13 13.69
CA SER A 242 -3.40 16.77 12.83
C SER A 242 -3.93 15.80 11.76
N ASN A 243 -3.03 15.10 11.08
CA ASN A 243 -3.42 14.14 10.05
C ASN A 243 -4.19 12.94 10.64
N GLU A 244 -3.80 12.44 11.80
CA GLU A 244 -4.50 11.34 12.47
C GLU A 244 -5.92 11.76 12.87
N SER A 245 -6.12 12.99 13.41
CA SER A 245 -7.45 13.52 13.71
C SER A 245 -8.31 13.58 12.46
N GLN A 246 -7.78 14.16 11.37
CA GLN A 246 -8.49 14.25 10.09
C GLN A 246 -8.84 12.87 9.52
N MET A 247 -7.94 11.90 9.64
CA MET A 247 -8.18 10.52 9.19
C MET A 247 -9.31 9.87 10.00
N ARG A 248 -9.31 10.02 11.33
CA ARG A 248 -10.38 9.49 12.20
C ARG A 248 -11.73 10.13 11.88
N GLU A 249 -11.79 11.44 11.63
CA GLU A 249 -13.01 12.14 11.20
C GLU A 249 -13.49 11.62 9.83
N PHE A 250 -12.57 11.45 8.89
CA PHE A 250 -12.87 10.87 7.57
C PHE A 250 -13.43 9.45 7.70
N LEU A 251 -12.81 8.59 8.51
CA LEU A 251 -13.27 7.22 8.74
C LEU A 251 -14.63 7.20 9.45
N ALA A 252 -14.86 8.08 10.42
CA ALA A 252 -16.14 8.21 11.10
C ALA A 252 -17.27 8.57 10.13
N SER A 253 -16.98 9.47 9.19
CA SER A 253 -17.96 9.95 8.21
C SER A 253 -18.23 8.93 7.08
N ASN A 254 -17.18 8.28 6.59
CA ASN A 254 -17.27 7.43 5.39
C ASN A 254 -17.27 5.93 5.68
N TYR A 255 -16.67 5.51 6.80
CA TYR A 255 -16.45 4.10 7.17
C TYR A 255 -16.71 3.85 8.68
N PRO A 256 -17.85 4.26 9.24
CA PRO A 256 -18.08 4.25 10.71
C PRO A 256 -17.91 2.86 11.34
N LYS A 257 -18.25 1.81 10.61
CA LYS A 257 -18.10 0.42 11.10
C LYS A 257 -16.63 0.01 11.28
N ILE A 258 -15.72 0.54 10.46
CA ILE A 258 -14.28 0.24 10.58
C ILE A 258 -13.73 0.89 11.85
N LEU A 259 -14.15 2.13 12.11
CA LEU A 259 -13.70 2.87 13.29
C LEU A 259 -14.27 2.28 14.61
N SER A 260 -15.54 1.83 14.62
CA SER A 260 -16.17 1.26 15.81
C SER A 260 -15.63 -0.10 16.20
N ASN A 261 -14.89 -0.77 15.33
CA ASN A 261 -14.30 -2.08 15.55
C ASN A 261 -12.79 -2.02 15.89
N THR A 262 -12.32 -0.87 16.37
CA THR A 262 -10.98 -0.77 16.96
C THR A 262 -10.96 -1.56 18.25
N GLY A 263 -10.78 -2.89 18.13
CA GLY A 263 -10.62 -3.76 19.29
C GLY A 263 -9.39 -3.31 20.07
N ASP A 264 -9.56 -3.13 21.37
CA ASP A 264 -8.47 -3.24 22.32
C ASP A 264 -7.66 -4.45 21.93
N GLY A 265 -6.37 -4.27 21.63
CA GLY A 265 -5.48 -5.29 21.06
C GLY A 265 -5.29 -6.56 21.90
N SER A 266 -6.37 -7.07 22.46
CA SER A 266 -6.41 -8.36 23.12
C SER A 266 -6.43 -9.45 22.04
N PRO A 267 -5.47 -10.38 22.04
CA PRO A 267 -5.51 -11.52 21.13
C PRO A 267 -6.82 -12.28 21.38
N VAL A 268 -7.59 -12.46 20.32
CA VAL A 268 -8.71 -13.42 20.36
C VAL A 268 -8.09 -14.80 20.64
N PRO A 269 -8.59 -15.56 21.62
CA PRO A 269 -8.04 -16.84 22.06
C PRO A 269 -8.04 -17.91 20.98
#